data_f592af4db3f88257ac33034ef41041f0
#
_entry.id   f592af4db3f88257ac33034ef41041f0
#
_cell.length_a   1.000
_cell.length_b   1.000
_cell.length_c   1.000
_cell.angle_alpha   90.00
_cell.angle_beta   90.00
_cell.angle_gamma   90.00
#
_symmetry.space_group_name_H-M   'P 1'
#
loop_
_entity.id
_entity.type
_entity.pdbx_description
1 polymer ?
#
loop_
_entity_poly.entity_id
_entity_poly.type
_entity_poly.pdbx_seq_one_letter_code
_entity_poly.pdbx_strand_id
1 'polypeptide(L)'
;LYLFGDTAAETTSNQSQVDLGWQAVEAMKLGALIVLFVLIGVANLVVVARQARRATWKELLSPSILALVFFALAGAGVVADLRGILKIASAQLSVFITPLSIAGLIWGFLVVLLWRARFFTRGTVAWNLLNILVLIVLVALGSMEPEQSIVTGDHLAVLMALGVTAFFVWFGIRQAVANDERMKAGQKPWEALYAEKVPTWPDLVYIEAICAVIVLGGLVLWGLAVKAPLEAPANPAVTPNPAKAPWYFVGLQELLVYFDASIAGTVLPLLAVIGLLVLPFLDSNPKGCGYYTLRERPVAIAVFLFGFLGLWWYLILVGMFFRGADWAFVRYSPSATEELEVAEAANTLSAIVWEKCLGISLFREADRLPRVYRYVLALGRELPGILLLGAYFLGLPWWLARNLCRQIYEKLGKGKYWFLQLLLLTMLFIPLKMLLRWLCNLSYVLALPEWRLFF
;
A
#
# COMPACT_ATOMS: atom_id res chain seq x y z
N LEU A 1 -46.30 -40.42 2.27
CA LEU A 1 -45.07 -40.78 3.05
C LEU A 1 -43.84 -41.14 2.19
N TYR A 2 -43.88 -40.90 0.87
CA TYR A 2 -42.81 -41.27 -0.09
C TYR A 2 -42.10 -40.07 -0.76
N LEU A 3 -42.34 -38.83 -0.31
CA LEU A 3 -41.78 -37.64 -0.95
C LEU A 3 -40.72 -36.90 -0.10
N PHE A 4 -40.33 -37.42 1.06
CA PHE A 4 -39.29 -36.80 1.93
C PHE A 4 -38.02 -37.66 2.10
N GLY A 5 -37.94 -38.83 1.48
CA GLY A 5 -36.78 -39.74 1.60
C GLY A 5 -35.63 -39.42 0.63
N ASP A 6 -35.93 -38.93 -0.56
CA ASP A 6 -34.90 -38.75 -1.61
C ASP A 6 -34.13 -37.42 -1.50
N THR A 7 -34.73 -36.38 -0.95
CA THR A 7 -34.05 -35.08 -0.78
C THR A 7 -32.96 -35.06 0.31
N ALA A 8 -33.12 -35.90 1.33
CA ALA A 8 -32.10 -36.01 2.39
C ALA A 8 -30.87 -36.84 1.94
N ALA A 9 -31.08 -37.85 1.09
CA ALA A 9 -29.98 -38.62 0.56
C ALA A 9 -29.21 -37.90 -0.57
N GLU A 10 -29.89 -37.09 -1.40
CA GLU A 10 -29.24 -36.23 -2.38
C GLU A 10 -28.46 -35.07 -1.73
N THR A 11 -28.99 -34.46 -0.67
CA THR A 11 -28.26 -33.41 0.07
C THR A 11 -27.04 -33.96 0.78
N THR A 12 -27.09 -35.14 1.39
CA THR A 12 -25.91 -35.77 2.03
C THR A 12 -24.90 -36.26 1.00
N SER A 13 -25.31 -36.76 -0.16
CA SER A 13 -24.41 -37.12 -1.26
C SER A 13 -23.71 -35.91 -1.88
N ASN A 14 -24.43 -34.79 -2.09
CA ASN A 14 -23.83 -33.55 -2.55
C ASN A 14 -22.88 -32.93 -1.53
N GLN A 15 -23.22 -32.97 -0.25
CA GLN A 15 -22.36 -32.45 0.82
C GLN A 15 -21.06 -33.27 0.94
N SER A 16 -21.14 -34.61 0.85
CA SER A 16 -19.96 -35.46 0.86
C SER A 16 -19.05 -35.29 -0.39
N GLN A 17 -19.60 -34.99 -1.57
CA GLN A 17 -18.81 -34.69 -2.75
C GLN A 17 -18.14 -33.29 -2.66
N VAL A 18 -18.81 -32.33 -2.08
CA VAL A 18 -18.25 -30.99 -1.81
C VAL A 18 -17.11 -31.10 -0.80
N ASP A 19 -17.29 -31.86 0.28
CA ASP A 19 -16.26 -32.08 1.31
C ASP A 19 -15.02 -32.80 0.75
N LEU A 20 -15.20 -33.82 -0.11
CA LEU A 20 -14.10 -34.48 -0.82
C LEU A 20 -13.36 -33.52 -1.76
N GLY A 21 -14.08 -32.63 -2.44
CA GLY A 21 -13.49 -31.61 -3.29
C GLY A 21 -12.61 -30.62 -2.49
N TRP A 22 -13.09 -30.19 -1.35
CA TRP A 22 -12.31 -29.30 -0.46
C TRP A 22 -11.07 -29.98 0.12
N GLN A 23 -11.16 -31.24 0.55
CA GLN A 23 -10.01 -32.01 1.02
C GLN A 23 -8.93 -32.17 -0.05
N ALA A 24 -9.32 -32.40 -1.31
CA ALA A 24 -8.38 -32.48 -2.43
C ALA A 24 -7.68 -31.13 -2.70
N VAL A 25 -8.41 -30.02 -2.64
CA VAL A 25 -7.85 -28.67 -2.77
C VAL A 25 -6.86 -28.37 -1.63
N GLU A 26 -7.18 -28.76 -0.43
CA GLU A 26 -6.28 -28.60 0.74
C GLU A 26 -4.98 -29.39 0.59
N ALA A 27 -5.09 -30.66 0.20
CA ALA A 27 -3.92 -31.49 -0.03
C ALA A 27 -3.01 -30.93 -1.12
N MET A 28 -3.60 -30.38 -2.18
CA MET A 28 -2.87 -29.73 -3.25
C MET A 28 -2.19 -28.44 -2.81
N LYS A 29 -2.85 -27.59 -2.00
CA LYS A 29 -2.25 -26.38 -1.40
C LYS A 29 -1.07 -26.72 -0.49
N LEU A 30 -1.25 -27.70 0.39
CA LEU A 30 -0.20 -28.16 1.30
C LEU A 30 1.00 -28.72 0.52
N GLY A 31 0.76 -29.54 -0.50
CA GLY A 31 1.80 -30.05 -1.40
C GLY A 31 2.57 -28.92 -2.09
N ALA A 32 1.87 -27.90 -2.60
CA ALA A 32 2.50 -26.74 -3.22
C ALA A 32 3.37 -25.94 -2.24
N LEU A 33 2.91 -25.76 -1.00
CA LEU A 33 3.69 -25.08 0.05
C LEU A 33 4.97 -25.85 0.40
N ILE A 34 4.88 -27.18 0.55
CA ILE A 34 6.05 -28.02 0.81
C ILE A 34 7.08 -27.89 -0.31
N VAL A 35 6.63 -27.95 -1.57
CA VAL A 35 7.49 -27.77 -2.74
C VAL A 35 8.15 -26.39 -2.74
N LEU A 36 7.40 -25.33 -2.43
CA LEU A 36 7.95 -23.98 -2.33
C LEU A 36 9.00 -23.86 -1.22
N PHE A 37 8.75 -24.42 -0.04
CA PHE A 37 9.73 -24.44 1.04
C PHE A 37 11.02 -25.18 0.63
N VAL A 38 10.91 -26.31 -0.05
CA VAL A 38 12.09 -27.04 -0.58
C VAL A 38 12.85 -26.19 -1.60
N LEU A 39 12.15 -25.60 -2.56
CA LEU A 39 12.78 -24.77 -3.60
C LEU A 39 13.53 -23.58 -3.02
N ILE A 40 12.94 -22.89 -2.04
CA ILE A 40 13.58 -21.75 -1.38
C ILE A 40 14.75 -22.21 -0.52
N GLY A 41 14.62 -23.34 0.19
CA GLY A 41 15.73 -23.98 0.91
C GLY A 41 16.92 -24.29 -0.01
N VAL A 42 16.66 -24.88 -1.17
CA VAL A 42 17.68 -25.16 -2.19
C VAL A 42 18.29 -23.86 -2.74
N ALA A 43 17.49 -22.84 -3.01
CA ALA A 43 17.99 -21.53 -3.46
C ALA A 43 18.95 -20.91 -2.44
N ASN A 44 18.66 -21.00 -1.15
CA ASN A 44 19.56 -20.55 -0.08
C ASN A 44 20.87 -21.38 -0.06
N LEU A 45 20.82 -22.70 -0.23
CA LEU A 45 22.02 -23.53 -0.34
C LEU A 45 22.87 -23.16 -1.57
N VAL A 46 22.26 -22.86 -2.71
CA VAL A 46 22.95 -22.37 -3.90
C VAL A 46 23.68 -21.06 -3.61
N VAL A 47 23.05 -20.13 -2.88
CA VAL A 47 23.70 -18.88 -2.46
C VAL A 47 24.88 -19.16 -1.53
N VAL A 48 24.74 -20.03 -0.54
CA VAL A 48 25.84 -20.46 0.33
C VAL A 48 26.98 -21.04 -0.49
N ALA A 49 26.72 -21.97 -1.40
CA ALA A 49 27.73 -22.63 -2.23
C ALA A 49 28.49 -21.63 -3.14
N ARG A 50 27.77 -20.67 -3.74
CA ARG A 50 28.37 -19.60 -4.58
C ARG A 50 29.25 -18.66 -3.77
N GLN A 51 28.86 -18.35 -2.54
CA GLN A 51 29.58 -17.42 -1.67
C GLN A 51 30.70 -18.09 -0.87
N ALA A 52 30.67 -19.41 -0.67
CA ALA A 52 31.60 -20.16 0.17
C ALA A 52 33.09 -19.91 -0.15
N ARG A 53 33.42 -19.59 -1.40
CA ARG A 53 34.80 -19.32 -1.83
C ARG A 53 35.28 -17.88 -1.56
N ARG A 54 34.37 -16.94 -1.24
CA ARG A 54 34.68 -15.50 -1.18
C ARG A 54 34.18 -14.80 0.09
N ALA A 55 33.21 -15.40 0.80
CA ALA A 55 32.55 -14.82 1.95
C ALA A 55 33.17 -15.29 3.26
N THR A 56 33.06 -14.47 4.28
CA THR A 56 33.39 -14.86 5.66
C THR A 56 32.29 -15.80 6.20
N TRP A 57 32.64 -16.64 7.20
CA TRP A 57 31.67 -17.54 7.83
C TRP A 57 30.41 -16.80 8.36
N LYS A 58 30.57 -15.54 8.80
CA LYS A 58 29.45 -14.69 9.27
C LYS A 58 28.44 -14.37 8.16
N GLU A 59 28.90 -14.20 6.94
CA GLU A 59 28.05 -13.92 5.78
C GLU A 59 27.32 -15.18 5.28
N LEU A 60 27.88 -16.35 5.52
CA LEU A 60 27.28 -17.64 5.15
C LEU A 60 26.26 -18.12 6.21
N LEU A 61 26.38 -17.66 7.45
CA LEU A 61 25.53 -18.11 8.55
C LEU A 61 24.04 -17.85 8.29
N SER A 62 23.70 -16.63 7.87
CA SER A 62 22.29 -16.25 7.68
C SER A 62 21.59 -17.02 6.57
N PRO A 63 22.12 -17.19 5.34
CA PRO A 63 21.45 -18.00 4.33
C PRO A 63 21.44 -19.49 4.69
N SER A 64 22.43 -19.98 5.46
CA SER A 64 22.42 -21.36 5.96
C SER A 64 21.29 -21.61 6.97
N ILE A 65 21.09 -20.68 7.92
CA ILE A 65 19.97 -20.75 8.88
C ILE A 65 18.63 -20.70 8.13
N LEU A 66 18.49 -19.80 7.15
CA LEU A 66 17.27 -19.72 6.35
C LEU A 66 17.01 -21.01 5.58
N ALA A 67 18.04 -21.60 4.96
CA ALA A 67 17.91 -22.91 4.32
C ALA A 67 17.39 -23.98 5.30
N LEU A 68 17.96 -24.03 6.50
CA LEU A 68 17.54 -24.97 7.54
C LEU A 68 16.08 -24.74 7.96
N VAL A 69 15.66 -23.50 8.16
CA VAL A 69 14.27 -23.13 8.50
C VAL A 69 13.31 -23.61 7.42
N PHE A 70 13.61 -23.33 6.14
CA PHE A 70 12.73 -23.75 5.05
C PHE A 70 12.67 -25.27 4.89
N PHE A 71 13.77 -26.00 5.06
CA PHE A 71 13.75 -27.46 5.05
C PHE A 71 13.05 -28.04 6.27
N ALA A 72 13.17 -27.41 7.46
CA ALA A 72 12.44 -27.84 8.65
C ALA A 72 10.93 -27.68 8.47
N LEU A 73 10.47 -26.57 7.88
CA LEU A 73 9.06 -26.36 7.54
C LEU A 73 8.56 -27.36 6.49
N ALA A 74 9.36 -27.63 5.45
CA ALA A 74 9.03 -28.66 4.46
C ALA A 74 8.93 -30.05 5.12
N GLY A 75 9.88 -30.40 5.98
CA GLY A 75 9.85 -31.65 6.74
C GLY A 75 8.66 -31.77 7.68
N ALA A 76 8.31 -30.68 8.38
CA ALA A 76 7.12 -30.64 9.21
C ALA A 76 5.83 -30.85 8.39
N GLY A 77 5.80 -30.39 7.15
CA GLY A 77 4.67 -30.62 6.23
C GLY A 77 4.49 -32.10 5.85
N VAL A 78 5.55 -32.91 5.91
CA VAL A 78 5.50 -34.34 5.56
C VAL A 78 5.21 -35.20 6.79
N VAL A 79 5.70 -34.80 7.96
CA VAL A 79 5.71 -35.68 9.17
C VAL A 79 4.73 -35.20 10.25
N ALA A 80 4.38 -33.93 10.28
CA ALA A 80 3.58 -33.31 11.32
C ALA A 80 2.46 -32.43 10.73
N ASP A 81 1.61 -31.89 11.61
CA ASP A 81 0.58 -30.91 11.22
C ASP A 81 1.23 -29.54 10.92
N LEU A 82 1.75 -29.38 9.70
CA LEU A 82 2.29 -28.11 9.22
C LEU A 82 1.26 -26.97 9.37
N ARG A 83 -0.03 -27.25 9.11
CA ARG A 83 -1.10 -26.24 9.19
C ARG A 83 -1.28 -25.74 10.62
N GLY A 84 -1.28 -26.62 11.61
CA GLY A 84 -1.35 -26.23 13.02
C GLY A 84 -0.17 -25.33 13.42
N ILE A 85 1.04 -25.67 12.96
CA ILE A 85 2.24 -24.85 13.19
C ILE A 85 2.08 -23.46 12.54
N LEU A 86 1.64 -23.40 11.29
CA LEU A 86 1.44 -22.13 10.57
C LEU A 86 0.32 -21.28 11.20
N LYS A 87 -0.77 -21.89 11.68
CA LYS A 87 -1.84 -21.19 12.41
C LYS A 87 -1.33 -20.58 13.72
N ILE A 88 -0.54 -21.30 14.50
CA ILE A 88 0.07 -20.75 15.72
C ILE A 88 0.99 -19.55 15.38
N ALA A 89 1.84 -19.70 14.36
CA ALA A 89 2.74 -18.65 13.93
C ALA A 89 1.98 -17.39 13.44
N SER A 90 0.92 -17.57 12.64
CA SER A 90 0.10 -16.48 12.15
C SER A 90 -0.71 -15.79 13.26
N ALA A 91 -1.22 -16.54 14.24
CA ALA A 91 -1.90 -15.99 15.40
C ALA A 91 -0.99 -15.08 16.23
N GLN A 92 0.27 -15.46 16.42
CA GLN A 92 1.24 -14.59 17.11
C GLN A 92 1.55 -13.33 16.31
N LEU A 93 1.66 -13.43 14.98
CA LEU A 93 1.91 -12.29 14.09
C LEU A 93 0.70 -11.35 14.02
N SER A 94 -0.52 -11.87 13.99
CA SER A 94 -1.75 -11.08 13.82
C SER A 94 -1.97 -10.05 14.93
N VAL A 95 -1.48 -10.31 16.15
CA VAL A 95 -1.55 -9.36 17.27
C VAL A 95 -0.81 -8.05 16.93
N PHE A 96 0.27 -8.13 16.15
CA PHE A 96 1.08 -6.98 15.75
C PHE A 96 0.64 -6.36 14.42
N ILE A 97 -0.24 -7.03 13.67
CA ILE A 97 -0.68 -6.59 12.34
C ILE A 97 -1.97 -5.76 12.49
N THR A 98 -1.79 -4.47 12.76
CA THR A 98 -2.86 -3.47 12.76
C THR A 98 -2.59 -2.42 11.68
N PRO A 99 -3.61 -1.68 11.19
CA PRO A 99 -3.38 -0.60 10.21
C PRO A 99 -2.33 0.42 10.69
N LEU A 100 -2.35 0.79 11.98
CA LEU A 100 -1.39 1.74 12.55
C LEU A 100 0.02 1.17 12.63
N SER A 101 0.19 -0.09 13.03
CA SER A 101 1.50 -0.75 13.10
C SER A 101 2.11 -0.92 11.71
N ILE A 102 1.32 -1.28 10.71
CA ILE A 102 1.77 -1.38 9.32
C ILE A 102 2.20 0.00 8.79
N ALA A 103 1.44 1.07 9.10
CA ALA A 103 1.86 2.42 8.79
C ALA A 103 3.23 2.73 9.38
N GLY A 104 3.42 2.50 10.68
CA GLY A 104 4.69 2.68 11.37
C GLY A 104 5.82 1.85 10.76
N LEU A 105 5.56 0.59 10.41
CA LEU A 105 6.53 -0.30 9.78
C LEU A 105 6.94 0.20 8.39
N ILE A 106 5.99 0.56 7.53
CA ILE A 106 6.28 1.04 6.16
C ILE A 106 7.09 2.34 6.23
N TRP A 107 6.60 3.36 6.92
CA TRP A 107 7.31 4.64 6.97
C TRP A 107 8.60 4.57 7.78
N GLY A 108 8.63 3.83 8.88
CA GLY A 108 9.85 3.56 9.63
C GLY A 108 10.90 2.84 8.79
N PHE A 109 10.49 1.80 8.05
CA PHE A 109 11.36 1.09 7.12
C PHE A 109 11.91 2.01 6.01
N LEU A 110 11.07 2.86 5.40
CA LEU A 110 11.51 3.80 4.37
C LEU A 110 12.55 4.81 4.89
N VAL A 111 12.36 5.32 6.10
CA VAL A 111 13.34 6.22 6.75
C VAL A 111 14.67 5.49 7.00
N VAL A 112 14.61 4.28 7.57
CA VAL A 112 15.80 3.46 7.83
C VAL A 112 16.48 3.03 6.54
N LEU A 113 15.70 2.69 5.50
CA LEU A 113 16.19 2.34 4.16
C LEU A 113 17.00 3.49 3.55
N LEU A 114 16.48 4.71 3.60
CA LEU A 114 17.21 5.89 3.09
C LEU A 114 18.46 6.20 3.93
N TRP A 115 18.33 6.14 5.25
CA TRP A 115 19.44 6.41 6.16
C TRP A 115 20.59 5.38 6.03
N ARG A 116 20.23 4.09 5.87
CA ARG A 116 21.17 2.98 5.78
C ARG A 116 21.17 2.32 4.39
N ALA A 117 20.94 3.08 3.34
CA ALA A 117 20.83 2.57 1.97
C ALA A 117 21.97 1.62 1.59
N ARG A 118 23.23 1.94 1.94
CA ARG A 118 24.38 1.07 1.70
C ARG A 118 24.29 -0.29 2.37
N PHE A 119 23.66 -0.39 3.52
CA PHE A 119 23.46 -1.66 4.22
C PHE A 119 22.43 -2.51 3.50
N PHE A 120 21.27 -1.95 3.17
CA PHE A 120 20.18 -2.67 2.51
C PHE A 120 20.47 -3.05 1.06
N THR A 121 21.40 -2.37 0.40
CA THR A 121 21.82 -2.70 -0.97
C THR A 121 22.91 -3.80 -1.02
N ARG A 122 23.40 -4.28 0.12
CA ARG A 122 24.25 -5.48 0.16
C ARG A 122 23.45 -6.70 -0.26
N GLY A 123 23.99 -7.50 -1.18
CA GLY A 123 23.28 -8.65 -1.73
C GLY A 123 22.82 -9.66 -0.68
N THR A 124 23.63 -9.91 0.37
CA THR A 124 23.27 -10.82 1.48
C THR A 124 22.10 -10.28 2.31
N VAL A 125 22.09 -8.98 2.61
CA VAL A 125 21.01 -8.33 3.37
C VAL A 125 19.71 -8.36 2.57
N ALA A 126 19.76 -7.97 1.31
CA ALA A 126 18.59 -8.00 0.42
C ALA A 126 18.03 -9.41 0.26
N TRP A 127 18.90 -10.41 0.09
CA TRP A 127 18.50 -11.81 0.02
C TRP A 127 17.80 -12.28 1.29
N ASN A 128 18.33 -11.94 2.45
CA ASN A 128 17.73 -12.31 3.73
C ASN A 128 16.37 -11.66 3.93
N LEU A 129 16.24 -10.36 3.61
CA LEU A 129 14.95 -9.65 3.69
C LEU A 129 13.91 -10.25 2.75
N LEU A 130 14.30 -10.61 1.53
CA LEU A 130 13.41 -11.29 0.59
C LEU A 130 12.94 -12.63 1.16
N ASN A 131 13.83 -13.44 1.72
CA ASN A 131 13.46 -14.73 2.33
C ASN A 131 12.53 -14.56 3.53
N ILE A 132 12.77 -13.57 4.39
CA ILE A 132 11.89 -13.27 5.54
C ILE A 132 10.52 -12.84 5.04
N LEU A 133 10.44 -11.96 4.04
CA LEU A 133 9.18 -11.53 3.46
C LEU A 133 8.40 -12.70 2.84
N VAL A 134 9.09 -13.53 2.05
CA VAL A 134 8.49 -14.74 1.45
C VAL A 134 8.01 -15.70 2.54
N LEU A 135 8.79 -15.90 3.60
CA LEU A 135 8.40 -16.75 4.73
C LEU A 135 7.12 -16.22 5.40
N ILE A 136 7.04 -14.93 5.68
CA ILE A 136 5.82 -14.29 6.27
C ILE A 136 4.61 -14.53 5.37
N VAL A 137 4.76 -14.30 4.05
CA VAL A 137 3.68 -14.52 3.08
C VAL A 137 3.25 -15.97 3.04
N LEU A 138 4.20 -16.93 2.98
CA LEU A 138 3.88 -18.36 2.95
C LEU A 138 3.24 -18.84 4.24
N VAL A 139 3.67 -18.32 5.41
CA VAL A 139 3.03 -18.60 6.70
C VAL A 139 1.60 -18.06 6.69
N ALA A 140 1.38 -16.84 6.26
CA ALA A 140 0.04 -16.25 6.17
C ALA A 140 -0.87 -17.06 5.24
N LEU A 141 -0.40 -17.38 4.02
CA LEU A 141 -1.18 -18.16 3.04
C LEU A 141 -1.48 -19.59 3.52
N GLY A 142 -0.52 -20.23 4.18
CA GLY A 142 -0.65 -21.60 4.68
C GLY A 142 -1.53 -21.74 5.91
N SER A 143 -1.72 -20.65 6.69
CA SER A 143 -2.55 -20.66 7.90
C SER A 143 -4.04 -20.48 7.65
N MET A 144 -4.43 -20.05 6.45
CA MET A 144 -5.83 -19.71 6.10
C MET A 144 -6.67 -20.94 5.78
N GLU A 145 -7.92 -20.92 6.26
CA GLU A 145 -8.92 -21.94 5.89
C GLU A 145 -9.25 -21.83 4.39
N PRO A 146 -9.59 -22.94 3.70
CA PRO A 146 -9.94 -22.93 2.29
C PRO A 146 -11.12 -22.02 1.96
N GLU A 147 -12.11 -22.00 2.85
CA GLU A 147 -13.32 -21.19 2.73
C GLU A 147 -13.03 -19.68 2.94
N GLN A 148 -12.01 -19.36 3.73
CA GLN A 148 -11.52 -18.01 3.98
C GLN A 148 -10.37 -17.64 3.04
N SER A 149 -10.19 -18.39 1.95
CA SER A 149 -9.08 -18.19 1.04
C SER A 149 -9.06 -16.76 0.53
N ILE A 150 -8.30 -15.92 1.22
CA ILE A 150 -7.94 -14.55 0.83
C ILE A 150 -7.21 -14.52 -0.52
N VAL A 151 -6.81 -15.66 -1.04
CA VAL A 151 -6.19 -15.77 -2.36
C VAL A 151 -7.29 -15.74 -3.44
N THR A 152 -8.07 -14.67 -3.44
CA THR A 152 -8.74 -14.25 -4.66
C THR A 152 -7.67 -13.79 -5.64
N GLY A 153 -7.97 -13.83 -6.95
CA GLY A 153 -7.03 -13.36 -7.96
C GLY A 153 -6.46 -11.97 -7.66
N ASP A 154 -7.25 -11.08 -7.04
CA ASP A 154 -6.86 -9.72 -6.67
C ASP A 154 -5.79 -9.66 -5.57
N HIS A 155 -5.89 -10.50 -4.54
CA HIS A 155 -4.89 -10.54 -3.48
C HIS A 155 -3.53 -11.02 -3.99
N LEU A 156 -3.53 -12.03 -4.87
CA LEU A 156 -2.31 -12.50 -5.51
C LEU A 156 -1.70 -11.40 -6.40
N ALA A 157 -2.54 -10.69 -7.17
CA ALA A 157 -2.10 -9.59 -8.01
C ALA A 157 -1.43 -8.46 -7.18
N VAL A 158 -2.02 -8.09 -6.03
CA VAL A 158 -1.44 -7.10 -5.10
C VAL A 158 -0.10 -7.56 -4.56
N LEU A 159 0.01 -8.80 -4.10
CA LEU A 159 1.26 -9.32 -3.54
C LEU A 159 2.37 -9.40 -4.60
N MET A 160 2.03 -9.83 -5.83
CA MET A 160 2.97 -9.84 -6.96
C MET A 160 3.42 -8.41 -7.32
N ALA A 161 2.48 -7.48 -7.46
CA ALA A 161 2.80 -6.09 -7.80
C ALA A 161 3.64 -5.41 -6.72
N LEU A 162 3.35 -5.67 -5.43
CA LEU A 162 4.15 -5.20 -4.31
C LEU A 162 5.59 -5.78 -4.36
N GLY A 163 5.71 -7.08 -4.63
CA GLY A 163 7.02 -7.74 -4.75
C GLY A 163 7.85 -7.17 -5.91
N VAL A 164 7.24 -6.97 -7.08
CA VAL A 164 7.88 -6.35 -8.25
C VAL A 164 8.29 -4.90 -7.92
N THR A 165 7.40 -4.12 -7.30
CA THR A 165 7.69 -2.75 -6.89
C THR A 165 8.87 -2.70 -5.90
N ALA A 166 8.86 -3.53 -4.88
CA ALA A 166 9.93 -3.62 -3.88
C ALA A 166 11.28 -4.00 -4.52
N PHE A 167 11.28 -4.93 -5.48
CA PHE A 167 12.48 -5.32 -6.22
C PHE A 167 13.05 -4.14 -7.02
N PHE A 168 12.23 -3.44 -7.80
CA PHE A 168 12.71 -2.34 -8.63
C PHE A 168 13.14 -1.12 -7.81
N VAL A 169 12.50 -0.86 -6.67
CA VAL A 169 12.94 0.17 -5.74
C VAL A 169 14.29 -0.19 -5.13
N TRP A 170 14.45 -1.43 -4.67
CA TRP A 170 15.74 -1.90 -4.19
C TRP A 170 16.82 -1.81 -5.25
N PHE A 171 16.53 -2.23 -6.49
CA PHE A 171 17.44 -2.13 -7.62
C PHE A 171 17.85 -0.68 -7.90
N GLY A 172 16.89 0.24 -7.96
CA GLY A 172 17.14 1.67 -8.15
C GLY A 172 17.99 2.28 -7.03
N ILE A 173 17.71 1.94 -5.76
CA ILE A 173 18.54 2.39 -4.63
C ILE A 173 19.95 1.82 -4.70
N ARG A 174 20.10 0.54 -5.07
CA ARG A 174 21.42 -0.08 -5.26
C ARG A 174 22.21 0.63 -6.33
N GLN A 175 21.59 0.93 -7.47
CA GLN A 175 22.22 1.66 -8.56
C GLN A 175 22.62 3.09 -8.12
N ALA A 176 21.75 3.76 -7.38
CA ALA A 176 22.01 5.09 -6.83
C ALA A 176 23.22 5.09 -5.86
N VAL A 177 23.31 4.11 -4.97
CA VAL A 177 24.45 3.96 -4.06
C VAL A 177 25.74 3.72 -4.84
N ALA A 178 25.71 2.85 -5.86
CA ALA A 178 26.87 2.57 -6.68
C ALA A 178 27.33 3.82 -7.45
N ASN A 179 26.40 4.58 -8.04
CA ASN A 179 26.70 5.83 -8.73
C ASN A 179 27.25 6.92 -7.79
N ASP A 180 26.65 7.06 -6.61
CA ASP A 180 27.13 8.01 -5.60
C ASP A 180 28.57 7.72 -5.15
N GLU A 181 28.95 6.44 -5.08
CA GLU A 181 30.33 6.02 -4.78
C GLU A 181 31.28 6.31 -5.95
N ARG A 182 30.88 6.05 -7.19
CA ARG A 182 31.65 6.39 -8.38
C ARG A 182 31.87 7.89 -8.52
N MET A 183 30.80 8.69 -8.38
CA MET A 183 30.88 10.16 -8.44
C MET A 183 31.76 10.74 -7.33
N LYS A 184 31.74 10.13 -6.14
CA LYS A 184 32.70 10.47 -5.08
C LYS A 184 34.17 10.23 -5.46
N ALA A 185 34.42 9.19 -6.26
CA ALA A 185 35.74 8.87 -6.79
C ALA A 185 36.12 9.65 -8.07
N GLY A 186 35.33 10.69 -8.43
CA GLY A 186 35.52 11.49 -9.64
C GLY A 186 35.16 10.79 -10.95
N GLN A 187 34.50 9.64 -10.90
CA GLN A 187 34.05 8.87 -12.05
C GLN A 187 32.65 9.26 -12.49
N LYS A 188 32.34 9.08 -13.76
CA LYS A 188 30.96 9.27 -14.27
C LYS A 188 30.01 8.18 -13.76
N PRO A 189 28.71 8.48 -13.54
CA PRO A 189 27.71 7.45 -13.25
C PRO A 189 27.61 6.42 -14.38
N TRP A 190 27.13 5.22 -14.06
CA TRP A 190 27.06 4.11 -15.02
C TRP A 190 26.25 4.47 -16.27
N GLU A 191 25.12 5.12 -16.09
CA GLU A 191 24.22 5.50 -17.17
C GLU A 191 24.91 6.46 -18.16
N ALA A 192 25.77 7.36 -17.66
CA ALA A 192 26.51 8.29 -18.51
C ALA A 192 27.64 7.63 -19.34
N LEU A 193 28.09 6.41 -18.95
CA LEU A 193 29.07 5.65 -19.72
C LEU A 193 28.44 4.94 -20.92
N TYR A 194 27.18 4.57 -20.81
CA TYR A 194 26.44 3.80 -21.81
C TYR A 194 25.32 4.62 -22.47
N ALA A 195 25.32 5.94 -22.27
CA ALA A 195 24.31 6.84 -22.84
C ALA A 195 24.60 7.04 -24.34
N GLU A 196 24.00 6.19 -25.15
CA GLU A 196 23.91 6.42 -26.59
C GLU A 196 22.62 7.21 -26.88
N LYS A 197 22.76 8.24 -27.75
CA LYS A 197 21.58 8.99 -28.20
C LYS A 197 20.92 8.20 -29.34
N VAL A 198 19.71 7.75 -29.06
CA VAL A 198 18.87 7.09 -30.07
C VAL A 198 17.88 8.11 -30.63
N PRO A 199 17.75 8.24 -31.95
CA PRO A 199 16.71 9.08 -32.56
C PRO A 199 15.31 8.62 -32.11
N THR A 200 14.46 9.57 -31.70
CA THR A 200 13.08 9.23 -31.31
C THR A 200 12.33 8.62 -32.49
N TRP A 201 12.48 9.18 -33.66
CA TRP A 201 11.94 8.69 -34.91
C TRP A 201 13.10 8.40 -35.89
N PRO A 202 13.15 7.24 -36.54
CA PRO A 202 12.20 6.10 -36.43
C PRO A 202 12.55 5.08 -35.32
N ASP A 203 13.78 5.08 -34.79
CA ASP A 203 14.34 3.95 -34.05
C ASP A 203 13.62 3.62 -32.77
N LEU A 204 13.39 4.63 -31.89
CA LEU A 204 12.69 4.39 -30.61
C LEU A 204 11.23 3.99 -30.84
N VAL A 205 10.54 4.67 -31.77
CA VAL A 205 9.13 4.40 -32.08
C VAL A 205 8.94 2.98 -32.62
N TYR A 206 9.86 2.47 -33.46
CA TYR A 206 9.77 1.08 -33.94
C TYR A 206 9.97 0.08 -32.80
N ILE A 207 10.92 0.31 -31.89
CA ILE A 207 11.13 -0.55 -30.72
C ILE A 207 9.87 -0.57 -29.83
N GLU A 208 9.31 0.59 -29.55
CA GLU A 208 8.07 0.71 -28.77
C GLU A 208 6.89 0.03 -29.45
N ALA A 209 6.71 0.19 -30.77
CA ALA A 209 5.66 -0.46 -31.53
C ALA A 209 5.81 -2.00 -31.52
N ILE A 210 7.01 -2.53 -31.70
CA ILE A 210 7.27 -3.96 -31.60
C ILE A 210 6.95 -4.48 -30.21
N CYS A 211 7.40 -3.80 -29.16
CA CYS A 211 7.07 -4.16 -27.77
C CYS A 211 5.54 -4.13 -27.54
N ALA A 212 4.86 -3.11 -28.03
CA ALA A 212 3.39 -3.02 -27.92
C ALA A 212 2.69 -4.19 -28.60
N VAL A 213 3.10 -4.56 -29.82
CA VAL A 213 2.52 -5.70 -30.55
C VAL A 213 2.75 -7.03 -29.80
N ILE A 214 3.96 -7.25 -29.27
CA ILE A 214 4.30 -8.46 -28.50
C ILE A 214 3.44 -8.54 -27.24
N VAL A 215 3.34 -7.43 -26.49
CA VAL A 215 2.54 -7.36 -25.24
C VAL A 215 1.05 -7.57 -25.54
N LEU A 216 0.50 -6.87 -26.53
CA LEU A 216 -0.89 -7.02 -26.93
C LEU A 216 -1.20 -8.45 -27.41
N GLY A 217 -0.32 -9.03 -28.24
CA GLY A 217 -0.44 -10.42 -28.68
C GLY A 217 -0.40 -11.39 -27.49
N GLY A 218 0.51 -11.18 -26.54
CA GLY A 218 0.58 -11.95 -25.31
C GLY A 218 -0.70 -11.83 -24.45
N LEU A 219 -1.26 -10.64 -24.32
CA LEU A 219 -2.51 -10.40 -23.58
C LEU A 219 -3.71 -11.07 -24.26
N VAL A 220 -3.79 -11.03 -25.59
CA VAL A 220 -4.83 -11.74 -26.35
C VAL A 220 -4.73 -13.25 -26.15
N LEU A 221 -3.53 -13.81 -26.28
CA LEU A 221 -3.30 -15.23 -26.03
C LEU A 221 -3.64 -15.62 -24.59
N TRP A 222 -3.26 -14.80 -23.63
CA TRP A 222 -3.63 -14.98 -22.21
C TRP A 222 -5.16 -15.00 -22.04
N GLY A 223 -5.86 -14.01 -22.60
CA GLY A 223 -7.32 -13.90 -22.50
C GLY A 223 -8.07 -15.06 -23.16
N LEU A 224 -7.48 -15.67 -24.20
CA LEU A 224 -8.04 -16.87 -24.87
C LEU A 224 -7.73 -18.17 -24.09
N ALA A 225 -6.54 -18.26 -23.49
CA ALA A 225 -6.08 -19.48 -22.82
C ALA A 225 -6.59 -19.59 -21.37
N VAL A 226 -6.73 -18.48 -20.67
CA VAL A 226 -7.09 -18.43 -19.25
C VAL A 226 -8.51 -17.90 -19.10
N LYS A 227 -9.42 -18.73 -18.60
CA LYS A 227 -10.78 -18.30 -18.29
C LYS A 227 -10.76 -17.43 -17.05
N ALA A 228 -11.31 -16.22 -17.13
CA ALA A 228 -11.55 -15.39 -15.95
C ALA A 228 -12.57 -16.06 -15.03
N PRO A 229 -12.35 -16.09 -13.72
CA PRO A 229 -13.36 -16.54 -12.77
C PRO A 229 -14.55 -15.57 -12.85
N LEU A 230 -15.72 -16.10 -13.18
CA LEU A 230 -16.96 -15.35 -13.19
C LEU A 230 -17.66 -15.54 -11.84
N GLU A 231 -18.14 -14.47 -11.27
CA GLU A 231 -19.05 -14.50 -10.14
C GLU A 231 -20.46 -14.95 -10.57
N ALA A 232 -21.32 -15.18 -9.59
CA ALA A 232 -22.73 -15.48 -9.85
C ALA A 232 -23.39 -14.33 -10.65
N PRO A 233 -24.45 -14.63 -11.46
CA PRO A 233 -25.18 -13.60 -12.18
C PRO A 233 -25.62 -12.46 -11.28
N ALA A 234 -25.53 -11.21 -11.77
CA ALA A 234 -25.89 -10.03 -11.00
C ALA A 234 -27.32 -10.11 -10.46
N ASN A 235 -27.47 -9.93 -9.16
CA ASN A 235 -28.78 -9.85 -8.51
C ASN A 235 -29.01 -8.40 -8.07
N PRO A 236 -29.97 -7.66 -8.71
CA PRO A 236 -30.20 -6.27 -8.37
C PRO A 236 -30.78 -6.07 -6.95
N ALA A 237 -31.26 -7.13 -6.30
CA ALA A 237 -31.79 -7.10 -4.95
C ALA A 237 -30.72 -7.28 -3.86
N VAL A 238 -29.50 -7.66 -4.24
CA VAL A 238 -28.39 -7.94 -3.29
C VAL A 238 -27.16 -7.15 -3.69
N THR A 239 -26.71 -6.27 -2.80
CA THR A 239 -25.43 -5.57 -2.95
C THR A 239 -24.34 -6.35 -2.21
N PRO A 240 -23.21 -6.70 -2.88
CA PRO A 240 -22.09 -7.32 -2.18
C PRO A 240 -21.62 -6.47 -0.98
N ASN A 241 -21.37 -7.11 0.16
CA ASN A 241 -20.84 -6.43 1.33
C ASN A 241 -19.63 -7.22 1.88
N PRO A 242 -18.41 -6.68 1.79
CA PRO A 242 -18.06 -5.37 1.24
C PRO A 242 -18.05 -5.36 -0.31
N ALA A 243 -18.50 -4.25 -0.91
CA ALA A 243 -18.33 -3.99 -2.33
C ALA A 243 -16.95 -3.35 -2.55
N LYS A 244 -15.92 -4.16 -2.81
CA LYS A 244 -14.53 -3.68 -3.05
C LYS A 244 -14.31 -3.34 -4.51
N ALA A 245 -13.70 -2.18 -4.74
CA ALA A 245 -13.16 -1.84 -6.05
C ALA A 245 -12.00 -2.80 -6.41
N PRO A 246 -11.65 -2.96 -7.71
CA PRO A 246 -10.43 -3.66 -8.11
C PRO A 246 -9.21 -3.12 -7.38
N TRP A 247 -8.21 -3.99 -7.13
CA TRP A 247 -7.05 -3.69 -6.28
C TRP A 247 -6.36 -2.35 -6.61
N TYR A 248 -6.30 -1.96 -7.88
CA TYR A 248 -5.66 -0.71 -8.32
C TYR A 248 -6.48 0.56 -8.02
N PHE A 249 -7.78 0.43 -7.75
CA PHE A 249 -8.65 1.53 -7.30
C PHE A 249 -9.00 1.49 -5.81
N VAL A 250 -8.77 0.36 -5.13
CA VAL A 250 -9.16 0.21 -3.71
C VAL A 250 -8.48 1.24 -2.81
N GLY A 251 -7.28 1.71 -3.17
CA GLY A 251 -6.62 2.79 -2.45
C GLY A 251 -7.38 4.12 -2.51
N LEU A 252 -8.02 4.45 -3.65
CA LEU A 252 -8.91 5.60 -3.76
C LEU A 252 -10.21 5.39 -2.98
N GLN A 253 -10.74 4.17 -3.00
CA GLN A 253 -11.91 3.80 -2.20
C GLN A 253 -11.62 3.94 -0.69
N GLU A 254 -10.42 3.57 -0.23
CA GLU A 254 -10.01 3.78 1.16
C GLU A 254 -9.95 5.26 1.54
N LEU A 255 -9.62 6.16 0.61
CA LEU A 255 -9.65 7.61 0.87
C LEU A 255 -11.06 8.14 1.17
N LEU A 256 -12.13 7.48 0.69
CA LEU A 256 -13.52 7.86 0.98
C LEU A 256 -13.89 7.72 2.46
N VAL A 257 -13.14 6.94 3.22
CA VAL A 257 -13.32 6.85 4.69
C VAL A 257 -12.90 8.15 5.39
N TYR A 258 -11.96 8.87 4.79
CA TYR A 258 -11.31 10.04 5.41
C TYR A 258 -11.76 11.36 4.78
N PHE A 259 -12.16 11.35 3.52
CA PHE A 259 -12.56 12.53 2.76
C PHE A 259 -13.89 12.31 2.05
N ASP A 260 -14.60 13.38 1.80
CA ASP A 260 -15.81 13.34 0.97
C ASP A 260 -15.49 12.85 -0.46
N ALA A 261 -16.50 12.28 -1.11
CA ALA A 261 -16.36 11.69 -2.44
C ALA A 261 -15.83 12.69 -3.50
N SER A 262 -16.21 13.95 -3.41
CA SER A 262 -15.72 15.03 -4.31
C SER A 262 -14.21 15.26 -4.12
N ILE A 263 -13.72 15.22 -2.90
CA ILE A 263 -12.31 15.42 -2.58
C ILE A 263 -11.50 14.16 -2.91
N ALA A 264 -11.90 12.99 -2.39
CA ALA A 264 -11.20 11.74 -2.60
C ALA A 264 -11.19 11.29 -4.06
N GLY A 265 -12.34 11.38 -4.75
CA GLY A 265 -12.50 10.88 -6.11
C GLY A 265 -12.11 11.87 -7.21
N THR A 266 -12.09 13.19 -6.94
CA THR A 266 -11.81 14.18 -7.97
C THR A 266 -10.61 15.05 -7.63
N VAL A 267 -10.63 15.74 -6.48
CA VAL A 267 -9.60 16.77 -6.18
C VAL A 267 -8.23 16.13 -5.98
N LEU A 268 -8.13 15.08 -5.16
CA LEU A 268 -6.85 14.43 -4.86
C LEU A 268 -6.21 13.77 -6.10
N PRO A 269 -6.94 12.98 -6.91
CA PRO A 269 -6.40 12.43 -8.16
C PRO A 269 -5.99 13.52 -9.15
N LEU A 270 -6.79 14.59 -9.30
CA LEU A 270 -6.46 15.70 -10.17
C LEU A 270 -5.19 16.43 -9.73
N LEU A 271 -5.04 16.68 -8.41
CA LEU A 271 -3.81 17.29 -7.88
C LEU A 271 -2.58 16.39 -8.10
N ALA A 272 -2.73 15.07 -8.03
CA ALA A 272 -1.64 14.14 -8.35
C ALA A 272 -1.23 14.25 -9.84
N VAL A 273 -2.19 14.28 -10.77
CA VAL A 273 -1.93 14.47 -12.21
C VAL A 273 -1.29 15.83 -12.47
N ILE A 274 -1.84 16.90 -11.90
CA ILE A 274 -1.27 18.25 -12.02
C ILE A 274 0.15 18.27 -11.46
N GLY A 275 0.39 17.64 -10.31
CA GLY A 275 1.71 17.52 -9.70
C GLY A 275 2.74 16.90 -10.64
N LEU A 276 2.38 15.80 -11.32
CA LEU A 276 3.24 15.17 -12.33
C LEU A 276 3.51 16.07 -13.52
N LEU A 277 2.50 16.79 -14.02
CA LEU A 277 2.65 17.72 -15.14
C LEU A 277 3.56 18.92 -14.82
N VAL A 278 3.51 19.42 -13.58
CA VAL A 278 4.30 20.60 -13.18
C VAL A 278 5.69 20.26 -12.66
N LEU A 279 5.97 18.99 -12.40
CA LEU A 279 7.26 18.52 -11.84
C LEU A 279 8.47 19.08 -12.60
N PRO A 280 8.55 19.09 -13.94
CA PRO A 280 9.69 19.64 -14.67
C PRO A 280 9.90 21.15 -14.43
N PHE A 281 8.83 21.88 -14.11
CA PHE A 281 8.88 23.33 -13.85
C PHE A 281 9.21 23.68 -12.39
N LEU A 282 8.98 22.73 -11.48
CA LEU A 282 9.30 22.84 -10.05
C LEU A 282 10.70 22.35 -9.71
N ASP A 283 11.26 21.48 -10.55
CA ASP A 283 12.61 20.95 -10.31
C ASP A 283 13.66 22.03 -10.61
N SER A 284 14.25 22.56 -9.57
CA SER A 284 15.30 23.58 -9.62
C SER A 284 16.72 23.00 -9.62
N ASN A 285 16.87 21.69 -9.79
CA ASN A 285 18.18 21.05 -9.79
C ASN A 285 18.96 21.41 -11.06
N PRO A 286 20.14 22.05 -10.96
CA PRO A 286 20.98 22.41 -12.11
C PRO A 286 21.72 21.21 -12.70
N LYS A 287 21.78 20.08 -11.96
CA LYS A 287 22.45 18.87 -12.41
C LYS A 287 21.55 18.08 -13.36
N GLY A 288 22.16 17.35 -14.28
CA GLY A 288 21.44 16.53 -15.25
C GLY A 288 20.52 15.49 -14.60
N CYS A 289 19.61 14.95 -15.39
CA CYS A 289 18.77 13.80 -15.06
C CYS A 289 19.23 12.60 -15.90
N GLY A 290 18.65 11.42 -15.67
CA GLY A 290 18.95 10.21 -16.42
C GLY A 290 20.00 9.31 -15.76
N TYR A 291 20.27 9.51 -14.47
CA TYR A 291 21.05 8.61 -13.64
C TYR A 291 20.50 8.51 -12.23
N TYR A 292 20.67 7.36 -11.59
CA TYR A 292 20.24 7.14 -10.22
C TYR A 292 21.24 7.76 -9.24
N THR A 293 20.74 8.52 -8.25
CA THR A 293 21.56 9.11 -7.17
C THR A 293 20.71 9.40 -5.94
N LEU A 294 21.21 9.13 -4.74
CA LEU A 294 20.57 9.53 -3.49
C LEU A 294 21.05 10.90 -3.01
N ARG A 295 22.32 11.26 -3.28
CA ARG A 295 22.94 12.45 -2.75
C ARG A 295 22.55 13.74 -3.44
N GLU A 296 22.34 13.67 -4.75
CA GLU A 296 22.04 14.86 -5.53
C GLU A 296 20.56 15.21 -5.55
N ARG A 297 19.67 14.24 -5.28
CA ARG A 297 18.21 14.40 -5.30
C ARG A 297 17.49 13.81 -4.06
N PRO A 298 17.97 14.05 -2.82
CA PRO A 298 17.41 13.37 -1.63
C PRO A 298 15.95 13.72 -1.39
N VAL A 299 15.55 14.97 -1.61
CA VAL A 299 14.17 15.43 -1.39
C VAL A 299 13.23 14.80 -2.39
N ALA A 300 13.58 14.79 -3.69
CA ALA A 300 12.74 14.20 -4.73
C ALA A 300 12.52 12.70 -4.47
N ILE A 301 13.57 11.98 -4.08
CA ILE A 301 13.49 10.56 -3.75
C ILE A 301 12.65 10.33 -2.50
N ALA A 302 12.84 11.14 -1.45
CA ALA A 302 12.03 11.02 -0.23
C ALA A 302 10.54 11.27 -0.51
N VAL A 303 10.20 12.27 -1.31
CA VAL A 303 8.81 12.56 -1.71
C VAL A 303 8.22 11.41 -2.54
N PHE A 304 8.98 10.86 -3.50
CA PHE A 304 8.53 9.73 -4.31
C PHE A 304 8.30 8.48 -3.46
N LEU A 305 9.25 8.14 -2.59
CA LEU A 305 9.13 6.97 -1.72
C LEU A 305 8.01 7.13 -0.70
N PHE A 306 7.82 8.33 -0.14
CA PHE A 306 6.72 8.61 0.76
C PHE A 306 5.37 8.53 0.05
N GLY A 307 5.20 9.22 -1.08
CA GLY A 307 3.93 9.32 -1.80
C GLY A 307 3.55 8.02 -2.50
N PHE A 308 4.45 7.46 -3.32
CA PHE A 308 4.16 6.26 -4.11
C PHE A 308 4.25 4.99 -3.26
N LEU A 309 5.36 4.76 -2.56
CA LEU A 309 5.53 3.53 -1.79
C LEU A 309 4.82 3.59 -0.44
N GLY A 310 5.05 4.65 0.33
CA GLY A 310 4.50 4.75 1.66
C GLY A 310 2.99 4.93 1.65
N LEU A 311 2.51 5.92 0.94
CA LEU A 311 1.11 6.32 1.01
C LEU A 311 0.21 5.49 0.09
N TRP A 312 0.56 5.37 -1.19
CA TRP A 312 -0.28 4.66 -2.15
C TRP A 312 -0.39 3.16 -1.85
N TRP A 313 0.75 2.50 -1.65
CA TRP A 313 0.74 1.08 -1.27
C TRP A 313 0.09 0.84 0.07
N TYR A 314 0.26 1.74 1.03
CA TYR A 314 -0.41 1.63 2.31
C TYR A 314 -1.94 1.66 2.18
N LEU A 315 -2.49 2.59 1.40
CA LEU A 315 -3.93 2.66 1.14
C LEU A 315 -4.47 1.39 0.45
N ILE A 316 -3.73 0.84 -0.52
CA ILE A 316 -4.09 -0.42 -1.18
C ILE A 316 -4.10 -1.57 -0.16
N LEU A 317 -3.05 -1.70 0.64
CA LEU A 317 -2.95 -2.77 1.63
C LEU A 317 -4.06 -2.68 2.67
N VAL A 318 -4.38 -1.48 3.16
CA VAL A 318 -5.47 -1.29 4.12
C VAL A 318 -6.82 -1.65 3.50
N GLY A 319 -7.15 -1.12 2.33
CA GLY A 319 -8.42 -1.40 1.66
C GLY A 319 -8.60 -2.86 1.25
N MET A 320 -7.52 -3.52 0.80
CA MET A 320 -7.58 -4.93 0.39
C MET A 320 -7.66 -5.89 1.57
N PHE A 321 -6.81 -5.71 2.58
CA PHE A 321 -6.58 -6.73 3.60
C PHE A 321 -7.22 -6.42 4.96
N PHE A 322 -7.58 -5.16 5.26
CA PHE A 322 -8.07 -4.76 6.58
C PHE A 322 -9.52 -4.27 6.59
N ARG A 323 -10.21 -4.29 5.46
CA ARG A 323 -11.61 -3.89 5.36
C ARG A 323 -12.50 -5.08 5.08
N GLY A 324 -13.52 -5.25 5.94
CA GLY A 324 -14.58 -6.26 5.85
C GLY A 324 -15.94 -5.67 5.51
N ALA A 325 -17.01 -6.33 5.98
CA ALA A 325 -18.37 -5.89 5.82
C ALA A 325 -18.56 -4.45 6.35
N ASP A 326 -19.43 -3.69 5.72
CA ASP A 326 -19.69 -2.28 6.04
C ASP A 326 -18.44 -1.38 6.08
N TRP A 327 -17.38 -1.81 5.40
CA TRP A 327 -16.07 -1.16 5.40
C TRP A 327 -15.44 -1.04 6.80
N ALA A 328 -15.87 -1.91 7.73
CA ALA A 328 -15.32 -2.00 9.07
C ALA A 328 -13.89 -2.56 9.05
N PHE A 329 -13.07 -2.21 10.05
CA PHE A 329 -11.79 -2.86 10.21
C PHE A 329 -11.96 -4.31 10.65
N VAL A 330 -11.25 -5.21 9.97
CA VAL A 330 -11.21 -6.63 10.29
C VAL A 330 -9.86 -6.97 10.89
N ARG A 331 -9.87 -7.66 12.01
CA ARG A 331 -8.67 -8.26 12.57
C ARG A 331 -8.54 -9.68 12.05
N TYR A 332 -7.43 -9.97 11.42
CA TYR A 332 -7.12 -11.34 11.04
C TYR A 332 -6.83 -12.17 12.29
N SER A 333 -7.75 -13.08 12.62
CA SER A 333 -7.54 -14.14 13.59
C SER A 333 -7.65 -15.48 12.87
N PRO A 334 -6.82 -16.48 13.18
CA PRO A 334 -6.92 -17.82 12.57
C PRO A 334 -8.23 -18.54 12.89
N SER A 335 -8.97 -18.11 13.91
CA SER A 335 -10.19 -18.75 14.40
C SER A 335 -11.48 -18.04 14.05
N ALA A 336 -11.46 -16.76 13.76
CA ALA A 336 -12.61 -15.96 13.30
C ALA A 336 -12.14 -14.59 12.80
N THR A 337 -12.84 -14.02 11.83
CA THR A 337 -12.77 -12.59 11.54
C THR A 337 -13.53 -11.86 12.65
N GLU A 338 -12.81 -11.33 13.65
CA GLU A 338 -13.41 -10.41 14.60
C GLU A 338 -13.53 -9.05 13.93
N GLU A 339 -14.77 -8.61 13.73
CA GLU A 339 -15.02 -7.21 13.39
C GLU A 339 -14.59 -6.36 14.59
N LEU A 340 -13.62 -5.49 14.38
CA LEU A 340 -13.32 -4.44 15.33
C LEU A 340 -14.53 -3.51 15.33
N GLU A 341 -15.17 -3.34 16.49
CA GLU A 341 -16.33 -2.48 16.67
C GLU A 341 -16.23 -1.20 15.85
N VAL A 342 -17.29 -0.95 15.08
CA VAL A 342 -17.43 0.31 14.34
C VAL A 342 -17.39 1.43 15.37
N ALA A 343 -16.36 2.26 15.31
CA ALA A 343 -16.25 3.41 16.20
C ALA A 343 -17.56 4.22 16.14
N GLU A 344 -18.10 4.58 17.32
CA GLU A 344 -19.26 5.45 17.49
C GLU A 344 -19.27 6.62 16.50
N ALA A 345 -20.45 7.20 16.28
CA ALA A 345 -20.65 8.30 15.33
C ALA A 345 -19.50 9.30 15.35
N ALA A 346 -18.85 9.43 14.21
CA ALA A 346 -17.60 10.19 14.12
C ALA A 346 -17.86 11.69 14.32
N ASN A 347 -17.08 12.31 15.18
CA ASN A 347 -17.22 13.71 15.52
C ASN A 347 -16.64 14.64 14.44
N THR A 348 -17.24 15.80 14.23
CA THR A 348 -16.62 16.92 13.50
C THR A 348 -15.72 17.71 14.46
N LEU A 349 -14.71 18.40 13.93
CA LEU A 349 -13.84 19.27 14.75
C LEU A 349 -14.67 20.35 15.46
N SER A 350 -15.64 20.90 14.77
CA SER A 350 -16.54 21.92 15.30
C SER A 350 -17.35 21.42 16.48
N ALA A 351 -17.89 20.19 16.42
CA ALA A 351 -18.60 19.57 17.53
C ALA A 351 -17.66 19.33 18.72
N ILE A 352 -16.44 18.91 18.49
CA ILE A 352 -15.45 18.73 19.57
C ILE A 352 -15.16 20.08 20.27
N VAL A 353 -14.87 21.13 19.50
CA VAL A 353 -14.46 22.43 20.05
C VAL A 353 -15.66 23.12 20.74
N TRP A 354 -16.79 23.26 20.04
CA TRP A 354 -17.92 24.02 20.55
C TRP A 354 -18.69 23.28 21.65
N GLU A 355 -19.06 22.01 21.41
CA GLU A 355 -19.91 21.28 22.34
C GLU A 355 -19.13 20.63 23.49
N LYS A 356 -18.00 19.91 23.18
CA LYS A 356 -17.28 19.17 24.22
C LYS A 356 -16.29 20.04 25.01
N CYS A 357 -15.60 21.00 24.36
CA CYS A 357 -14.60 21.82 25.03
C CYS A 357 -15.20 23.10 25.63
N LEU A 358 -16.10 23.79 24.91
CA LEU A 358 -16.63 25.08 25.32
C LEU A 358 -18.08 25.02 25.89
N GLY A 359 -18.76 23.87 25.73
CA GLY A 359 -20.13 23.71 26.21
C GLY A 359 -21.19 24.57 25.48
N ILE A 360 -20.86 25.04 24.27
CA ILE A 360 -21.68 25.94 23.48
C ILE A 360 -22.53 25.15 22.50
N SER A 361 -23.84 25.06 22.70
CA SER A 361 -24.79 24.36 21.84
C SER A 361 -25.53 25.26 20.82
N LEU A 362 -25.09 26.50 20.67
CA LEU A 362 -25.75 27.55 19.85
C LEU A 362 -26.01 27.16 18.39
N PHE A 363 -25.24 26.23 17.86
CA PHE A 363 -25.31 25.85 16.44
C PHE A 363 -26.30 24.72 16.14
N ARG A 364 -26.88 24.07 17.16
CA ARG A 364 -27.84 22.95 17.01
C ARG A 364 -29.19 23.36 16.42
N GLU A 365 -29.57 24.61 16.56
CA GLU A 365 -30.88 25.13 16.10
C GLU A 365 -30.82 25.89 14.77
N ALA A 366 -29.65 25.90 14.11
CA ALA A 366 -29.43 26.63 12.86
C ALA A 366 -30.37 26.23 11.71
N ASP A 367 -30.90 25.00 11.74
CA ASP A 367 -31.78 24.49 10.69
C ASP A 367 -33.14 25.16 10.64
N ARG A 368 -33.55 25.83 11.73
CA ARG A 368 -34.82 26.55 11.84
C ARG A 368 -34.77 27.97 11.29
N LEU A 369 -33.59 28.49 10.93
CA LEU A 369 -33.37 29.87 10.50
C LEU A 369 -33.53 30.07 9.00
N PRO A 370 -33.85 31.29 8.52
CA PRO A 370 -33.83 31.63 7.09
C PRO A 370 -32.47 31.34 6.44
N ARG A 371 -32.48 31.00 5.15
CA ARG A 371 -31.27 30.53 4.40
C ARG A 371 -30.02 31.40 4.60
N VAL A 372 -30.16 32.73 4.55
CA VAL A 372 -29.02 33.66 4.70
C VAL A 372 -28.35 33.54 6.05
N TYR A 373 -29.13 33.46 7.14
CA TYR A 373 -28.59 33.30 8.49
C TYR A 373 -27.91 31.93 8.68
N ARG A 374 -28.41 30.87 8.03
CA ARG A 374 -27.78 29.54 8.05
C ARG A 374 -26.37 29.57 7.49
N TYR A 375 -26.13 30.25 6.38
CA TYR A 375 -24.79 30.37 5.78
C TYR A 375 -23.80 31.11 6.68
N VAL A 376 -24.22 32.19 7.32
CA VAL A 376 -23.37 32.96 8.25
C VAL A 376 -23.05 32.13 9.49
N LEU A 377 -24.06 31.47 10.05
CA LEU A 377 -23.89 30.59 11.23
C LEU A 377 -23.04 29.36 10.91
N ALA A 378 -23.17 28.81 9.70
CA ALA A 378 -22.32 27.70 9.24
C ALA A 378 -20.84 28.08 9.24
N LEU A 379 -20.48 29.27 8.76
CA LEU A 379 -19.11 29.78 8.83
C LEU A 379 -18.65 29.98 10.28
N GLY A 380 -19.51 30.49 11.17
CA GLY A 380 -19.20 30.61 12.61
C GLY A 380 -19.03 29.25 13.29
N ARG A 381 -19.89 28.27 12.96
CA ARG A 381 -19.79 26.90 13.44
C ARG A 381 -18.46 26.27 13.03
N GLU A 382 -18.09 26.44 11.78
CA GLU A 382 -16.89 25.81 11.19
C GLU A 382 -15.62 26.67 11.35
N LEU A 383 -15.66 27.74 12.12
CA LEU A 383 -14.50 28.61 12.37
C LEU A 383 -13.26 27.85 12.87
N PRO A 384 -13.35 26.86 13.80
CA PRO A 384 -12.20 26.08 14.22
C PRO A 384 -11.53 25.34 13.05
N GLY A 385 -12.33 24.71 12.17
CA GLY A 385 -11.85 24.02 10.99
C GLY A 385 -11.20 24.96 9.97
N ILE A 386 -11.84 26.09 9.71
CA ILE A 386 -11.32 27.13 8.79
C ILE A 386 -9.97 27.67 9.30
N LEU A 387 -9.86 27.97 10.58
CA LEU A 387 -8.61 28.45 11.18
C LEU A 387 -7.51 27.40 11.13
N LEU A 388 -7.84 26.14 11.43
CA LEU A 388 -6.87 25.05 11.38
C LEU A 388 -6.36 24.79 9.96
N LEU A 389 -7.25 24.70 8.97
CA LEU A 389 -6.86 24.54 7.57
C LEU A 389 -6.12 25.78 7.04
N GLY A 390 -6.54 26.98 7.42
CA GLY A 390 -5.83 28.21 7.09
C GLY A 390 -4.42 28.24 7.68
N ALA A 391 -4.26 27.87 8.94
CA ALA A 391 -2.95 27.76 9.56
C ALA A 391 -2.09 26.69 8.88
N TYR A 392 -2.66 25.57 8.50
CA TYR A 392 -1.96 24.49 7.84
C TYR A 392 -1.54 24.85 6.40
N PHE A 393 -2.48 25.30 5.56
CA PHE A 393 -2.21 25.55 4.13
C PHE A 393 -1.65 26.93 3.82
N LEU A 394 -1.83 27.91 4.69
CA LEU A 394 -1.33 29.28 4.49
C LEU A 394 -0.26 29.66 5.53
N GLY A 395 -0.52 29.41 6.80
CA GLY A 395 0.40 29.76 7.89
C GLY A 395 1.68 28.96 7.85
N LEU A 396 1.58 27.63 7.74
CA LEU A 396 2.76 26.74 7.74
C LEU A 396 3.69 27.00 6.54
N PRO A 397 3.23 27.11 5.27
CA PRO A 397 4.11 27.48 4.15
C PRO A 397 4.80 28.83 4.32
N TRP A 398 4.09 29.81 4.86
CA TRP A 398 4.66 31.13 5.13
C TRP A 398 5.76 31.05 6.20
N TRP A 399 5.54 30.30 7.27
CA TRP A 399 6.55 30.07 8.29
C TRP A 399 7.76 29.30 7.76
N LEU A 400 7.52 28.24 6.96
CA LEU A 400 8.57 27.43 6.31
C LEU A 400 9.41 28.27 5.35
N ALA A 401 8.80 29.18 4.58
CA ALA A 401 9.48 30.09 3.67
C ALA A 401 10.48 31.00 4.38
N ARG A 402 10.19 31.38 5.62
CA ARG A 402 11.05 32.29 6.40
C ARG A 402 12.16 31.56 7.15
N ASN A 403 11.92 30.30 7.54
CA ASN A 403 12.82 29.55 8.41
C ASN A 403 13.51 28.39 7.65
N LEU A 404 12.87 27.24 7.54
CA LEU A 404 13.47 26.01 7.02
C LEU A 404 13.68 26.00 5.51
N CYS A 405 12.71 26.50 4.76
CA CYS A 405 12.66 26.40 3.28
C CYS A 405 13.06 27.70 2.59
N ARG A 406 13.74 28.61 3.28
CA ARG A 406 14.13 29.92 2.73
C ARG A 406 14.92 29.81 1.43
N GLN A 407 15.89 28.93 1.36
CA GLN A 407 16.69 28.70 0.14
C GLN A 407 15.84 28.18 -1.04
N ILE A 408 14.85 27.33 -0.76
CA ILE A 408 13.93 26.80 -1.76
C ILE A 408 13.00 27.93 -2.24
N TYR A 409 12.51 28.76 -1.33
CA TYR A 409 11.66 29.90 -1.64
C TYR A 409 12.39 30.93 -2.53
N GLU A 410 13.64 31.27 -2.20
CA GLU A 410 14.47 32.21 -2.97
C GLU A 410 14.79 31.66 -4.39
N LYS A 411 15.04 30.35 -4.52
CA LYS A 411 15.32 29.72 -5.82
C LYS A 411 14.10 29.58 -6.72
N LEU A 412 12.95 29.17 -6.17
CA LEU A 412 11.75 28.89 -6.94
C LEU A 412 10.93 30.15 -7.24
N GLY A 413 11.05 31.18 -6.41
CA GLY A 413 10.18 32.33 -6.41
C GLY A 413 8.80 32.04 -5.80
N LYS A 414 8.03 33.10 -5.53
CA LYS A 414 6.78 33.06 -4.75
C LYS A 414 5.76 32.05 -5.32
N GLY A 415 5.43 32.13 -6.61
CA GLY A 415 4.35 31.31 -7.20
C GLY A 415 4.65 29.83 -7.18
N LYS A 416 5.83 29.42 -7.67
CA LYS A 416 6.24 28.00 -7.71
C LYS A 416 6.39 27.41 -6.32
N TYR A 417 6.89 28.20 -5.36
CA TYR A 417 7.02 27.76 -3.97
C TYR A 417 5.64 27.44 -3.34
N TRP A 418 4.68 28.38 -3.45
CA TRP A 418 3.35 28.16 -2.89
C TRP A 418 2.64 26.96 -3.51
N PHE A 419 2.80 26.79 -4.82
CA PHE A 419 2.24 25.65 -5.51
C PHE A 419 2.88 24.32 -5.07
N LEU A 420 4.22 24.30 -4.93
CA LEU A 420 4.93 23.13 -4.38
C LEU A 420 4.45 22.80 -2.97
N GLN A 421 4.30 23.81 -2.11
CA GLN A 421 3.80 23.61 -0.75
C GLN A 421 2.37 23.11 -0.73
N LEU A 422 1.49 23.60 -1.60
CA LEU A 422 0.14 23.08 -1.72
C LEU A 422 0.13 21.56 -2.02
N LEU A 423 0.92 21.12 -3.00
CA LEU A 423 1.02 19.71 -3.35
C LEU A 423 1.59 18.85 -2.20
N LEU A 424 2.69 19.30 -1.59
CA LEU A 424 3.34 18.57 -0.50
C LEU A 424 2.46 18.49 0.75
N LEU A 425 1.83 19.60 1.13
CA LEU A 425 0.95 19.62 2.30
C LEU A 425 -0.33 18.84 2.07
N THR A 426 -0.89 18.84 0.86
CA THR A 426 -2.03 17.96 0.54
C THR A 426 -1.64 16.49 0.66
N MET A 427 -0.47 16.10 0.15
CA MET A 427 0.04 14.74 0.29
C MET A 427 0.25 14.36 1.77
N LEU A 428 0.81 15.27 2.60
CA LEU A 428 1.01 15.05 4.03
C LEU A 428 -0.29 15.10 4.84
N PHE A 429 -1.31 15.79 4.34
CA PHE A 429 -2.61 15.87 4.99
C PHE A 429 -3.34 14.54 5.01
N ILE A 430 -3.11 13.67 4.02
CA ILE A 430 -3.74 12.35 3.96
C ILE A 430 -3.40 11.50 5.20
N PRO A 431 -2.14 11.17 5.50
CA PRO A 431 -1.82 10.39 6.69
C PRO A 431 -2.16 11.13 8.00
N LEU A 432 -2.07 12.48 8.01
CA LEU A 432 -2.49 13.26 9.16
C LEU A 432 -3.99 13.08 9.44
N LYS A 433 -4.83 13.12 8.39
CA LYS A 433 -6.26 12.90 8.50
C LYS A 433 -6.59 11.47 8.95
N MET A 434 -5.86 10.47 8.46
CA MET A 434 -5.99 9.09 8.90
C MET A 434 -5.68 8.96 10.40
N LEU A 435 -4.60 9.57 10.88
CA LEU A 435 -4.25 9.59 12.30
C LEU A 435 -5.32 10.29 13.15
N LEU A 436 -5.84 11.43 12.71
CA LEU A 436 -6.92 12.14 13.39
C LEU A 436 -8.19 11.28 13.47
N ARG A 437 -8.50 10.53 12.42
CA ARG A 437 -9.63 9.59 12.42
C ARG A 437 -9.43 8.46 13.45
N TRP A 438 -8.24 7.86 13.49
CA TRP A 438 -7.99 6.70 14.36
C TRP A 438 -7.78 7.08 15.83
N LEU A 439 -7.11 8.21 16.09
CA LEU A 439 -6.77 8.61 17.47
C LEU A 439 -7.85 9.46 18.13
N CYS A 440 -8.53 10.31 17.34
CA CYS A 440 -9.47 11.29 17.86
C CYS A 440 -10.92 11.03 17.42
N ASN A 441 -11.16 9.95 16.64
CA ASN A 441 -12.47 9.68 16.00
C ASN A 441 -13.02 10.90 15.23
N LEU A 442 -12.14 11.64 14.54
CA LEU A 442 -12.46 12.85 13.81
C LEU A 442 -12.84 12.52 12.35
N SER A 443 -14.11 12.70 11.97
CA SER A 443 -14.55 12.52 10.59
C SER A 443 -14.17 13.66 9.68
N TYR A 444 -14.52 14.88 10.07
CA TYR A 444 -14.27 16.07 9.25
C TYR A 444 -13.63 17.18 10.06
N VAL A 445 -12.59 17.78 9.51
CA VAL A 445 -11.96 18.99 10.04
C VAL A 445 -12.84 20.20 9.74
N LEU A 446 -13.48 20.20 8.55
CA LEU A 446 -14.41 21.21 8.08
C LEU A 446 -15.63 20.49 7.50
N ALA A 447 -16.81 20.81 7.99
CA ALA A 447 -18.07 20.25 7.52
C ALA A 447 -19.08 21.36 7.22
N LEU A 448 -19.20 21.70 5.94
CA LEU A 448 -20.12 22.71 5.44
C LEU A 448 -21.22 22.05 4.57
N PRO A 449 -22.21 21.38 5.19
CA PRO A 449 -23.27 20.68 4.46
C PRO A 449 -24.08 21.63 3.56
N GLU A 450 -24.17 22.89 3.93
CA GLU A 450 -24.83 23.95 3.15
C GLU A 450 -24.20 24.13 1.75
N TRP A 451 -22.91 23.86 1.61
CA TRP A 451 -22.17 23.90 0.33
C TRP A 451 -21.71 22.50 -0.12
N ARG A 452 -22.15 21.45 0.53
CA ARG A 452 -21.69 20.07 0.29
C ARG A 452 -20.15 19.95 0.30
N LEU A 453 -19.53 20.68 1.20
CA LEU A 453 -18.08 20.70 1.37
C LEU A 453 -17.69 20.02 2.68
N PHE A 454 -16.98 18.90 2.60
CA PHE A 454 -16.54 18.12 3.75
C PHE A 454 -15.05 17.80 3.61
N PHE A 455 -14.24 18.31 4.56
CA PHE A 455 -12.78 18.21 4.49
C PHE A 455 -12.20 17.49 5.71
#